data_9788b15c636b85ba94182b0ae38e069d
#
_entry.id   9788b15c636b85ba94182b0ae38e069d
#
_cell.length_a   1.000
_cell.length_b   1.000
_cell.length_c   1.000
_cell.angle_alpha   90.00
_cell.angle_beta   90.00
_cell.angle_gamma   90.00
#
_symmetry.space_group_name_H-M   'P 1'
#
loop_
_entity.id
_entity.type
_entity.pdbx_description
1 polymer ?
#
loop_
_entity_poly.entity_id
_entity_poly.type
_entity_poly.pdbx_seq_one_letter_code
_entity_poly.pdbx_strand_id
1 'polypeptide(L)'
;GIVPTFKKNYEETSSDAAREYYKQFMRELPCGDCDGERLNIRSRLVQVESLTLGQFNNLSIKEASNVVENFKLTGSDYEIAIPIIREIKERLKFLNEVGLSYLQLSRGAATLSGGEAQRIRLATQIGSGLTGVLYVLDEPSIGLHQADNIKLIDTLLRLRDLGNTVLVVEHDEETMKSSDHVIDIGWGAGEQGGEIVAEGSWEKVSSNIKSVTGQYLSGKQVVPYPSVRRNGKNENIVIRGAKENNLKNLTVNFPLGKFISVTGVSGSGKSTLITDILSKSIQNEFSKNFIMPGLHKSVSGLENIDKLIEIDQSPIGRTPRSNPATYSGVFDQIRNLFSLTEESKIRGYKPGRFSFNVPGGRCEFCKGDGNIKVEMYFLPDIYVVCDECNGTRYNSETLSIRWKGYNIAEILNSTVENALNIFENQPSIYRIIKTLDDVGLSYIKLGQAATTLSGGEAQRVKLAKELSKRSTGKTVYILDEPTTGLHFADVQKLLEVLHMLVDKGNTVIVIEHNLDVIKNSDWIIDLGPEGGENGGTIIGEGTPESISKNKFSLTGKHLKEVLNGKN
;
A
#
# COMPACT_ATOMS: atom_id res chain seq x y z
N GLY A 1 -17.88 -35.90 5.86
CA GLY A 1 -17.51 -35.44 4.50
C GLY A 1 -16.48 -34.31 4.56
N ILE A 2 -15.84 -33.98 3.46
CA ILE A 2 -14.72 -32.98 3.39
C ILE A 2 -15.15 -31.62 3.94
N VAL A 3 -16.31 -31.10 3.52
CA VAL A 3 -16.80 -29.76 3.92
C VAL A 3 -16.97 -29.62 5.45
N PRO A 4 -17.65 -30.56 6.17
CA PRO A 4 -17.73 -30.48 7.62
C PRO A 4 -16.36 -30.54 8.31
N THR A 5 -15.42 -31.34 7.78
CA THR A 5 -14.06 -31.46 8.34
C THR A 5 -13.28 -30.14 8.16
N PHE A 6 -13.36 -29.51 6.99
CA PHE A 6 -12.71 -28.22 6.74
C PHE A 6 -13.30 -27.11 7.64
N LYS A 7 -14.64 -27.07 7.76
CA LYS A 7 -15.31 -26.10 8.64
C LYS A 7 -14.88 -26.29 10.10
N LYS A 8 -14.89 -27.52 10.59
CA LYS A 8 -14.44 -27.86 11.95
C LYS A 8 -12.99 -27.44 12.19
N ASN A 9 -12.08 -27.78 11.27
CA ASN A 9 -10.67 -27.44 11.38
C ASN A 9 -10.44 -25.91 11.35
N TYR A 10 -11.21 -25.16 10.56
CA TYR A 10 -11.18 -23.70 10.52
C TYR A 10 -11.64 -23.08 11.85
N GLU A 11 -12.70 -23.62 12.46
CA GLU A 11 -13.27 -23.12 13.71
C GLU A 11 -12.39 -23.47 14.93
N GLU A 12 -11.83 -24.68 14.97
CA GLU A 12 -11.07 -25.20 16.12
C GLU A 12 -9.57 -24.88 16.11
N THR A 13 -9.01 -24.45 14.98
CA THR A 13 -7.56 -24.15 14.93
C THR A 13 -7.20 -22.90 15.71
N SER A 14 -6.17 -23.00 16.54
CA SER A 14 -5.53 -21.86 17.21
C SER A 14 -4.42 -21.19 16.36
N SER A 15 -4.04 -21.80 15.23
CA SER A 15 -3.02 -21.30 14.32
C SER A 15 -3.60 -20.40 13.25
N ASP A 16 -3.20 -19.13 13.23
CA ASP A 16 -3.61 -18.18 12.18
C ASP A 16 -3.22 -18.64 10.78
N ALA A 17 -2.04 -19.25 10.64
CA ALA A 17 -1.59 -19.80 9.35
C ALA A 17 -2.48 -20.96 8.87
N ALA A 18 -2.91 -21.84 9.77
CA ALA A 18 -3.83 -22.91 9.43
C ALA A 18 -5.23 -22.37 9.12
N ARG A 19 -5.69 -21.35 9.86
CA ARG A 19 -6.98 -20.68 9.59
C ARG A 19 -6.97 -20.04 8.20
N GLU A 20 -5.91 -19.34 7.85
CA GLU A 20 -5.75 -18.72 6.51
C GLU A 20 -5.68 -19.78 5.40
N TYR A 21 -5.03 -20.93 5.66
CA TYR A 21 -5.04 -22.07 4.73
C TYR A 21 -6.44 -22.61 4.49
N TYR A 22 -7.27 -22.76 5.51
CA TYR A 22 -8.65 -23.25 5.31
C TYR A 22 -9.54 -22.18 4.68
N LYS A 23 -9.32 -20.90 4.99
CA LYS A 23 -10.08 -19.77 4.44
C LYS A 23 -10.01 -19.68 2.92
N GLN A 24 -8.89 -20.03 2.30
CA GLN A 24 -8.74 -20.02 0.85
C GLN A 24 -9.72 -20.97 0.11
N PHE A 25 -10.28 -21.99 0.81
CA PHE A 25 -11.27 -22.91 0.26
C PHE A 25 -12.71 -22.52 0.65
N MET A 26 -12.90 -21.41 1.33
CA MET A 26 -14.20 -20.91 1.76
C MET A 26 -14.59 -19.67 0.95
N ARG A 27 -15.86 -19.50 0.74
CA ARG A 27 -16.43 -18.30 0.14
C ARG A 27 -17.39 -17.66 1.13
N GLU A 28 -17.31 -16.36 1.29
CA GLU A 28 -18.33 -15.58 1.98
C GLU A 28 -19.55 -15.47 1.07
N LEU A 29 -20.69 -15.90 1.57
CA LEU A 29 -21.97 -15.78 0.89
C LEU A 29 -22.90 -14.91 1.74
N PRO A 30 -23.78 -14.13 1.11
CA PRO A 30 -24.85 -13.46 1.84
C PRO A 30 -25.65 -14.48 2.65
N CYS A 31 -26.05 -14.09 3.86
CA CYS A 31 -26.91 -14.94 4.71
C CYS A 31 -28.25 -15.17 4.01
N GLY A 32 -28.65 -16.45 3.83
CA GLY A 32 -29.91 -16.81 3.15
C GLY A 32 -31.18 -16.29 3.84
N ASP A 33 -31.12 -16.00 5.15
CA ASP A 33 -32.26 -15.49 5.91
C ASP A 33 -32.40 -13.96 5.81
N CYS A 34 -31.28 -13.22 5.79
CA CYS A 34 -31.34 -11.77 5.82
C CYS A 34 -30.73 -11.09 4.57
N ASP A 35 -30.29 -11.86 3.59
CA ASP A 35 -29.73 -11.36 2.33
C ASP A 35 -28.60 -10.32 2.49
N GLY A 36 -27.83 -10.47 3.60
CA GLY A 36 -26.74 -9.54 3.95
C GLY A 36 -27.18 -8.30 4.74
N GLU A 37 -28.48 -8.06 4.96
CA GLU A 37 -28.97 -6.89 5.70
C GLU A 37 -28.73 -6.95 7.22
N ARG A 38 -28.34 -8.11 7.77
CA ARG A 38 -28.01 -8.34 9.20
C ARG A 38 -29.17 -8.12 10.18
N LEU A 39 -30.38 -7.84 9.70
CA LEU A 39 -31.59 -7.56 10.48
C LEU A 39 -32.56 -8.72 10.42
N ASN A 40 -33.37 -8.88 11.49
CA ASN A 40 -34.47 -9.82 11.46
C ASN A 40 -35.58 -9.36 10.50
N ILE A 41 -36.47 -10.27 10.10
CA ILE A 41 -37.51 -10.00 9.10
C ILE A 41 -38.42 -8.82 9.48
N ARG A 42 -38.75 -8.66 10.77
CA ARG A 42 -39.64 -7.58 11.23
C ARG A 42 -38.97 -6.21 11.08
N SER A 43 -37.71 -6.11 11.47
CA SER A 43 -36.91 -4.86 11.33
C SER A 43 -36.66 -4.49 9.87
N ARG A 44 -36.54 -5.49 8.97
CA ARG A 44 -36.37 -5.27 7.53
C ARG A 44 -37.58 -4.66 6.85
N LEU A 45 -38.79 -4.90 7.42
CA LEU A 45 -40.06 -4.40 6.86
C LEU A 45 -40.36 -2.95 7.28
N VAL A 46 -39.67 -2.42 8.27
CA VAL A 46 -39.85 -1.02 8.70
C VAL A 46 -39.34 -0.08 7.61
N GLN A 47 -40.16 0.88 7.22
CA GLN A 47 -39.84 1.87 6.19
C GLN A 47 -39.94 3.30 6.75
N VAL A 48 -39.04 4.16 6.32
CA VAL A 48 -39.10 5.59 6.48
C VAL A 48 -39.12 6.21 5.09
N GLU A 49 -40.18 6.95 4.75
CA GLU A 49 -40.37 7.52 3.39
C GLU A 49 -40.16 6.50 2.25
N SER A 50 -40.77 5.30 2.37
CA SER A 50 -40.67 4.18 1.40
C SER A 50 -39.31 3.48 1.28
N LEU A 51 -38.32 3.81 2.11
CA LEU A 51 -37.03 3.12 2.18
C LEU A 51 -36.90 2.28 3.43
N THR A 52 -36.44 1.02 3.27
CA THR A 52 -36.01 0.19 4.40
C THR A 52 -34.60 0.60 4.84
N LEU A 53 -34.21 0.24 6.06
CA LEU A 53 -32.84 0.49 6.54
C LEU A 53 -31.79 -0.23 5.68
N GLY A 54 -32.10 -1.45 5.20
CA GLY A 54 -31.22 -2.18 4.29
C GLY A 54 -31.02 -1.44 2.96
N GLN A 55 -32.10 -0.94 2.37
CA GLN A 55 -32.03 -0.13 1.15
C GLN A 55 -31.22 1.16 1.37
N PHE A 56 -31.48 1.88 2.48
CA PHE A 56 -30.73 3.08 2.82
C PHE A 56 -29.23 2.81 3.01
N ASN A 57 -28.86 1.74 3.71
CA ASN A 57 -27.46 1.37 3.94
C ASN A 57 -26.72 0.96 2.66
N ASN A 58 -27.43 0.49 1.65
CA ASN A 58 -26.85 0.13 0.36
C ASN A 58 -26.67 1.33 -0.58
N LEU A 59 -27.22 2.49 -0.23
CA LEU A 59 -26.92 3.72 -0.95
C LEU A 59 -25.45 4.14 -0.75
N SER A 60 -24.87 4.80 -1.74
CA SER A 60 -23.62 5.53 -1.56
C SER A 60 -23.84 6.71 -0.59
N ILE A 61 -22.77 7.15 0.07
CA ILE A 61 -22.82 8.31 0.97
C ILE A 61 -23.43 9.53 0.27
N LYS A 62 -23.10 9.76 -1.02
CA LYS A 62 -23.66 10.84 -1.85
C LYS A 62 -25.19 10.69 -2.02
N GLU A 63 -25.65 9.49 -2.35
CA GLU A 63 -27.08 9.21 -2.53
C GLU A 63 -27.84 9.28 -1.20
N ALA A 64 -27.27 8.69 -0.14
CA ALA A 64 -27.83 8.78 1.20
C ALA A 64 -27.98 10.24 1.67
N SER A 65 -26.99 11.10 1.41
CA SER A 65 -27.07 12.53 1.68
C SER A 65 -28.24 13.18 0.95
N ASN A 66 -28.37 12.93 -0.36
CA ASN A 66 -29.45 13.47 -1.18
C ASN A 66 -30.82 12.99 -0.68
N VAL A 67 -30.96 11.72 -0.28
CA VAL A 67 -32.20 11.18 0.26
C VAL A 67 -32.59 11.88 1.56
N VAL A 68 -31.65 12.01 2.50
CA VAL A 68 -31.90 12.65 3.80
C VAL A 68 -32.21 14.14 3.67
N GLU A 69 -31.60 14.83 2.67
CA GLU A 69 -31.90 16.24 2.39
C GLU A 69 -33.34 16.43 1.92
N ASN A 70 -33.91 15.46 1.20
CA ASN A 70 -35.23 15.53 0.58
C ASN A 70 -36.34 14.86 1.40
N PHE A 71 -36.08 14.42 2.62
CA PHE A 71 -37.12 13.86 3.48
C PHE A 71 -38.26 14.85 3.73
N LYS A 72 -39.51 14.41 3.49
CA LYS A 72 -40.73 15.21 3.59
C LYS A 72 -41.62 14.78 4.78
N LEU A 73 -41.01 14.62 5.94
CA LEU A 73 -41.73 14.24 7.16
C LEU A 73 -42.65 15.38 7.62
N THR A 74 -43.81 15.05 8.16
CA THR A 74 -44.81 16.02 8.61
C THR A 74 -45.38 15.62 9.99
N GLY A 75 -45.94 16.61 10.70
CA GLY A 75 -46.58 16.38 12.02
C GLY A 75 -45.62 15.97 13.11
N SER A 76 -46.03 15.08 13.98
CA SER A 76 -45.24 14.55 15.11
C SER A 76 -43.95 13.86 14.68
N ASP A 77 -43.96 13.20 13.52
CA ASP A 77 -42.80 12.52 12.99
C ASP A 77 -41.68 13.46 12.61
N TYR A 78 -42.03 14.65 12.13
CA TYR A 78 -41.08 15.73 11.84
C TYR A 78 -40.37 16.24 13.10
N GLU A 79 -41.14 16.51 14.19
CA GLU A 79 -40.56 16.99 15.45
C GLU A 79 -39.58 15.99 16.06
N ILE A 80 -39.90 14.67 16.01
CA ILE A 80 -39.04 13.60 16.49
C ILE A 80 -37.81 13.46 15.61
N ALA A 81 -37.95 13.56 14.29
CA ALA A 81 -36.90 13.30 13.33
C ALA A 81 -35.89 14.43 13.14
N ILE A 82 -36.27 15.69 13.38
CA ILE A 82 -35.40 16.89 13.18
C ILE A 82 -34.00 16.70 13.78
N PRO A 83 -33.84 16.38 15.09
CA PRO A 83 -32.52 16.30 15.69
C PRO A 83 -31.72 15.11 15.10
N ILE A 84 -32.40 14.01 14.78
CA ILE A 84 -31.78 12.81 14.18
C ILE A 84 -31.32 13.10 12.76
N ILE A 85 -32.16 13.71 11.94
CA ILE A 85 -31.86 14.08 10.55
C ILE A 85 -30.70 15.07 10.50
N ARG A 86 -30.66 16.04 11.39
CA ARG A 86 -29.56 17.00 11.48
C ARG A 86 -28.23 16.30 11.72
N GLU A 87 -28.17 15.41 12.69
CA GLU A 87 -26.97 14.63 13.02
C GLU A 87 -26.53 13.73 11.85
N ILE A 88 -27.48 13.05 11.20
CA ILE A 88 -27.19 12.23 10.01
C ILE A 88 -26.64 13.09 8.87
N LYS A 89 -27.25 14.24 8.59
CA LYS A 89 -26.81 15.17 7.54
C LYS A 89 -25.37 15.66 7.79
N GLU A 90 -25.08 16.04 9.02
CA GLU A 90 -23.73 16.49 9.37
C GLU A 90 -22.69 15.39 9.16
N ARG A 91 -22.96 14.17 9.61
CA ARG A 91 -22.04 13.01 9.43
C ARG A 91 -21.86 12.63 7.96
N LEU A 92 -22.93 12.56 7.18
CA LEU A 92 -22.86 12.27 5.75
C LEU A 92 -22.11 13.38 4.99
N LYS A 93 -22.31 14.64 5.37
CA LYS A 93 -21.60 15.78 4.81
C LYS A 93 -20.09 15.64 5.02
N PHE A 94 -19.63 15.32 6.24
CA PHE A 94 -18.21 15.14 6.53
C PHE A 94 -17.61 13.97 5.74
N LEU A 95 -18.33 12.86 5.62
CA LEU A 95 -17.87 11.72 4.79
C LEU A 95 -17.75 12.10 3.32
N ASN A 96 -18.64 12.94 2.78
CA ASN A 96 -18.54 13.47 1.42
C ASN A 96 -17.33 14.40 1.26
N GLU A 97 -17.08 15.28 2.24
CA GLU A 97 -15.98 16.25 2.23
C GLU A 97 -14.60 15.60 2.26
N VAL A 98 -14.45 14.47 2.96
CA VAL A 98 -13.18 13.71 2.96
C VAL A 98 -13.04 12.78 1.73
N GLY A 99 -13.87 12.94 0.70
CA GLY A 99 -13.76 12.20 -0.56
C GLY A 99 -14.28 10.75 -0.53
N LEU A 100 -15.17 10.41 0.43
CA LEU A 100 -15.75 9.06 0.57
C LEU A 100 -17.16 8.94 -0.01
N SER A 101 -17.57 9.87 -0.86
CA SER A 101 -18.93 9.96 -1.44
C SER A 101 -19.41 8.70 -2.14
N TYR A 102 -18.49 7.88 -2.67
CA TYR A 102 -18.77 6.63 -3.39
C TYR A 102 -18.99 5.41 -2.49
N LEU A 103 -18.59 5.46 -1.22
CA LEU A 103 -18.73 4.32 -0.31
C LEU A 103 -20.20 4.08 0.06
N GLN A 104 -20.57 2.81 0.17
CA GLN A 104 -21.85 2.38 0.75
C GLN A 104 -21.74 2.25 2.27
N LEU A 105 -22.78 2.66 3.00
CA LEU A 105 -22.80 2.56 4.46
C LEU A 105 -22.78 1.10 4.95
N SER A 106 -23.26 0.15 4.14
CA SER A 106 -23.26 -1.30 4.43
C SER A 106 -21.88 -1.94 4.26
N ARG A 107 -20.89 -1.25 3.66
CA ARG A 107 -19.59 -1.82 3.34
C ARG A 107 -18.84 -2.27 4.59
N GLY A 108 -18.36 -3.51 4.58
CA GLY A 108 -17.63 -4.10 5.72
C GLY A 108 -16.30 -3.42 5.96
N ALA A 109 -15.97 -3.10 7.22
CA ALA A 109 -14.73 -2.42 7.59
C ALA A 109 -13.45 -3.16 7.12
N ALA A 110 -13.48 -4.50 7.06
CA ALA A 110 -12.37 -5.32 6.59
C ALA A 110 -12.08 -5.18 5.08
N THR A 111 -13.00 -4.59 4.31
CA THR A 111 -12.85 -4.36 2.86
C THR A 111 -12.37 -2.95 2.52
N LEU A 112 -12.23 -2.09 3.54
CA LEU A 112 -11.75 -0.73 3.37
C LEU A 112 -10.23 -0.72 3.17
N SER A 113 -9.75 0.13 2.28
CA SER A 113 -8.33 0.46 2.19
C SER A 113 -7.86 1.23 3.44
N GLY A 114 -6.55 1.24 3.70
CA GLY A 114 -5.98 2.00 4.81
C GLY A 114 -6.38 3.47 4.78
N GLY A 115 -6.28 4.11 3.62
CA GLY A 115 -6.68 5.51 3.44
C GLY A 115 -8.19 5.74 3.61
N GLU A 116 -9.06 4.84 3.15
CA GLU A 116 -10.51 4.92 3.38
C GLU A 116 -10.83 4.87 4.88
N ALA A 117 -10.23 3.91 5.60
CA ALA A 117 -10.42 3.78 7.06
C ALA A 117 -9.92 5.01 7.82
N GLN A 118 -8.79 5.59 7.43
CA GLN A 118 -8.24 6.80 8.04
C GLN A 118 -9.16 8.00 7.81
N ARG A 119 -9.69 8.18 6.60
CA ARG A 119 -10.63 9.27 6.29
C ARG A 119 -11.97 9.14 7.01
N ILE A 120 -12.48 7.92 7.23
CA ILE A 120 -13.67 7.70 8.07
C ILE A 120 -13.41 8.17 9.50
N ARG A 121 -12.23 7.84 10.06
CA ARG A 121 -11.85 8.33 11.40
C ARG A 121 -11.74 9.85 11.43
N LEU A 122 -11.12 10.46 10.41
CA LEU A 122 -11.02 11.90 10.28
C LEU A 122 -12.41 12.55 10.24
N ALA A 123 -13.31 12.06 9.38
CA ALA A 123 -14.69 12.56 9.29
C ALA A 123 -15.44 12.49 10.64
N THR A 124 -15.21 11.42 11.41
CA THR A 124 -15.81 11.25 12.74
C THR A 124 -15.29 12.30 13.73
N GLN A 125 -14.00 12.61 13.67
CA GLN A 125 -13.39 13.63 14.55
C GLN A 125 -13.86 15.04 14.19
N ILE A 126 -13.94 15.36 12.90
CA ILE A 126 -14.45 16.66 12.42
C ILE A 126 -15.90 16.88 12.88
N GLY A 127 -16.73 15.83 12.78
CA GLY A 127 -18.13 15.86 13.20
C GLY A 127 -18.33 16.09 14.70
N SER A 128 -17.29 15.94 15.52
CA SER A 128 -17.38 16.26 16.95
C SER A 128 -17.41 17.77 17.27
N GLY A 129 -17.03 18.63 16.30
CA GLY A 129 -17.01 20.09 16.44
C GLY A 129 -16.06 20.60 17.55
N LEU A 130 -15.07 19.79 17.94
CA LEU A 130 -14.11 20.14 18.96
C LEU A 130 -13.22 21.30 18.50
N THR A 131 -12.96 22.25 19.40
CA THR A 131 -12.05 23.39 19.20
C THR A 131 -10.91 23.34 20.20
N GLY A 132 -9.74 23.90 19.81
CA GLY A 132 -8.55 23.89 20.68
C GLY A 132 -7.87 22.51 20.77
N VAL A 133 -8.09 21.63 19.81
CA VAL A 133 -7.53 20.27 19.73
C VAL A 133 -6.31 20.25 18.82
N LEU A 134 -5.33 19.42 19.15
CA LEU A 134 -4.24 19.05 18.26
C LEU A 134 -4.63 17.79 17.48
N TYR A 135 -4.75 17.90 16.17
CA TYR A 135 -4.91 16.79 15.24
C TYR A 135 -3.54 16.41 14.67
N VAL A 136 -3.17 15.15 14.78
CA VAL A 136 -1.94 14.59 14.17
C VAL A 136 -2.35 13.55 13.13
N LEU A 137 -1.97 13.79 11.90
CA LEU A 137 -2.33 12.97 10.74
C LEU A 137 -1.06 12.49 10.05
N ASP A 138 -1.01 11.20 9.78
CA ASP A 138 0.11 10.56 9.09
C ASP A 138 -0.33 10.17 7.68
N GLU A 139 0.23 10.83 6.67
CA GLU A 139 -0.03 10.64 5.24
C GLU A 139 -1.53 10.49 4.87
N PRO A 140 -2.39 11.47 5.21
CA PRO A 140 -3.82 11.33 4.97
C PRO A 140 -4.21 11.34 3.48
N SER A 141 -3.32 11.76 2.58
CA SER A 141 -3.50 11.77 1.12
C SER A 141 -3.28 10.39 0.46
N ILE A 142 -2.84 9.36 1.22
CA ILE A 142 -2.57 8.04 0.67
C ILE A 142 -3.75 7.48 -0.13
N GLY A 143 -3.45 7.01 -1.37
CA GLY A 143 -4.43 6.38 -2.25
C GLY A 143 -5.50 7.33 -2.78
N LEU A 144 -5.28 8.65 -2.68
CA LEU A 144 -6.15 9.66 -3.24
C LEU A 144 -5.74 10.05 -4.66
N HIS A 145 -6.74 10.13 -5.51
CA HIS A 145 -6.61 10.87 -6.77
C HIS A 145 -6.50 12.38 -6.47
N GLN A 146 -5.78 13.15 -7.29
CA GLN A 146 -5.56 14.58 -7.07
C GLN A 146 -6.88 15.37 -6.85
N ALA A 147 -7.94 15.03 -7.58
CA ALA A 147 -9.25 15.65 -7.40
C ALA A 147 -9.87 15.41 -6.01
N ASP A 148 -9.54 14.29 -5.35
CA ASP A 148 -10.01 14.00 -4.00
C ASP A 148 -9.07 14.58 -2.94
N ASN A 149 -7.77 14.72 -3.26
CA ASN A 149 -6.78 15.37 -2.40
C ASN A 149 -7.13 16.84 -2.13
N ILE A 150 -7.57 17.57 -3.15
CA ILE A 150 -8.04 18.96 -3.00
C ILE A 150 -9.16 19.06 -1.93
N LYS A 151 -10.14 18.15 -1.96
CA LYS A 151 -11.23 18.13 -0.95
C LYS A 151 -10.71 17.85 0.47
N LEU A 152 -9.71 16.95 0.57
CA LEU A 152 -9.06 16.67 1.86
C LEU A 152 -8.36 17.93 2.38
N ILE A 153 -7.58 18.62 1.56
CA ILE A 153 -6.88 19.85 1.92
C ILE A 153 -7.89 20.90 2.41
N ASP A 154 -8.97 21.14 1.67
CA ASP A 154 -10.04 22.09 2.08
C ASP A 154 -10.61 21.73 3.46
N THR A 155 -10.75 20.43 3.72
CA THR A 155 -11.25 19.91 4.99
C THR A 155 -10.27 20.17 6.13
N LEU A 156 -8.96 19.97 5.92
CA LEU A 156 -7.92 20.23 6.90
C LEU A 156 -7.78 21.72 7.22
N LEU A 157 -7.85 22.57 6.19
CA LEU A 157 -7.85 24.03 6.37
C LEU A 157 -9.05 24.49 7.19
N ARG A 158 -10.24 23.93 6.95
CA ARG A 158 -11.43 24.23 7.74
C ARG A 158 -11.30 23.79 9.20
N LEU A 159 -10.67 22.62 9.47
CA LEU A 159 -10.35 22.20 10.85
C LEU A 159 -9.47 23.21 11.57
N ARG A 160 -8.42 23.69 10.90
CA ARG A 160 -7.56 24.76 11.40
C ARG A 160 -8.36 26.03 11.71
N ASP A 161 -9.19 26.46 10.76
CA ASP A 161 -9.96 27.70 10.88
C ASP A 161 -11.02 27.68 12.01
N LEU A 162 -11.39 26.46 12.46
CA LEU A 162 -12.21 26.28 13.68
C LEU A 162 -11.41 26.49 14.98
N GLY A 163 -10.14 26.90 14.92
CA GLY A 163 -9.28 27.15 16.08
C GLY A 163 -8.52 25.93 16.58
N ASN A 164 -8.30 24.95 15.73
CA ASN A 164 -7.50 23.77 16.02
C ASN A 164 -6.08 23.90 15.48
N THR A 165 -5.17 23.09 16.01
CA THR A 165 -3.85 22.88 15.42
C THR A 165 -3.87 21.57 14.62
N VAL A 166 -3.46 21.63 13.36
CA VAL A 166 -3.41 20.45 12.48
C VAL A 166 -1.96 20.19 12.09
N LEU A 167 -1.40 19.07 12.55
CA LEU A 167 -0.07 18.60 12.20
C LEU A 167 -0.20 17.44 11.22
N VAL A 168 0.42 17.57 10.04
CA VAL A 168 0.32 16.59 8.98
C VAL A 168 1.72 16.14 8.58
N VAL A 169 1.96 14.82 8.56
CA VAL A 169 3.14 14.24 7.92
C VAL A 169 2.74 13.94 6.48
N GLU A 170 3.42 14.55 5.50
CA GLU A 170 3.03 14.44 4.10
C GLU A 170 4.21 14.51 3.13
N HIS A 171 3.98 13.93 1.96
CA HIS A 171 4.87 13.96 0.81
C HIS A 171 4.23 14.61 -0.42
N ASP A 172 2.96 14.98 -0.33
CA ASP A 172 2.19 15.60 -1.41
C ASP A 172 2.52 17.10 -1.54
N GLU A 173 2.81 17.53 -2.77
CA GLU A 173 3.21 18.90 -3.06
C GLU A 173 2.10 19.92 -2.78
N GLU A 174 0.83 19.61 -3.16
CA GLU A 174 -0.31 20.51 -2.97
C GLU A 174 -0.62 20.70 -1.48
N THR A 175 -0.52 19.63 -0.69
CA THR A 175 -0.70 19.68 0.77
C THR A 175 0.37 20.54 1.42
N MET A 176 1.65 20.38 1.04
CA MET A 176 2.75 21.20 1.55
C MET A 176 2.59 22.67 1.18
N LYS A 177 2.21 22.99 -0.06
CA LYS A 177 1.97 24.37 -0.51
C LYS A 177 0.78 25.04 0.16
N SER A 178 -0.20 24.25 0.60
CA SER A 178 -1.41 24.74 1.28
C SER A 178 -1.23 24.93 2.78
N SER A 179 -0.12 24.48 3.36
CA SER A 179 0.15 24.58 4.79
C SER A 179 0.66 25.97 5.18
N ASP A 180 0.34 26.42 6.40
CA ASP A 180 0.82 27.69 6.95
C ASP A 180 2.32 27.63 7.30
N HIS A 181 2.81 26.42 7.66
CA HIS A 181 4.17 26.19 8.09
C HIS A 181 4.65 24.80 7.69
N VAL A 182 5.79 24.72 7.04
CA VAL A 182 6.46 23.47 6.65
C VAL A 182 7.70 23.28 7.53
N ILE A 183 7.89 22.08 8.04
CA ILE A 183 9.11 21.66 8.74
C ILE A 183 9.70 20.53 7.90
N ASP A 184 10.85 20.78 7.27
CA ASP A 184 11.58 19.81 6.46
C ASP A 184 12.63 19.11 7.33
N ILE A 185 12.47 17.81 7.52
CA ILE A 185 13.35 16.97 8.34
C ILE A 185 14.21 16.10 7.43
N GLY A 186 15.51 16.15 7.59
CA GLY A 186 16.50 15.44 6.77
C GLY A 186 17.84 15.44 7.49
N TRP A 187 18.95 15.29 6.82
CA TRP A 187 19.31 15.37 5.39
C TRP A 187 18.99 14.11 4.58
N GLY A 188 19.08 12.95 5.18
CA GLY A 188 18.78 11.64 4.65
C GLY A 188 17.79 10.92 5.56
N ALA A 189 17.74 9.61 5.44
CA ALA A 189 16.93 8.75 6.28
C ALA A 189 17.80 7.97 7.31
N GLY A 190 17.19 7.45 8.38
CA GLY A 190 17.88 6.68 9.40
C GLY A 190 18.88 7.51 10.21
N GLU A 191 20.11 7.01 10.36
CA GLU A 191 21.17 7.66 11.16
C GLU A 191 21.64 9.02 10.59
N GLN A 192 21.40 9.27 9.33
CA GLN A 192 21.73 10.54 8.64
C GLN A 192 20.55 11.53 8.63
N GLY A 193 19.42 11.16 9.25
CA GLY A 193 18.23 11.98 9.35
C GLY A 193 18.06 12.63 10.72
N GLY A 194 16.85 13.15 10.95
CA GLY A 194 16.45 13.65 12.27
C GLY A 194 16.86 15.10 12.58
N GLU A 195 17.38 15.86 11.60
CA GLU A 195 17.69 17.27 11.74
C GLU A 195 16.69 18.13 10.97
N ILE A 196 16.36 19.31 11.49
CA ILE A 196 15.56 20.30 10.77
C ILE A 196 16.45 20.98 9.74
N VAL A 197 16.18 20.72 8.46
CA VAL A 197 16.92 21.27 7.33
C VAL A 197 16.41 22.65 6.95
N ALA A 198 15.10 22.83 6.98
CA ALA A 198 14.41 24.07 6.68
C ALA A 198 13.08 24.13 7.41
N GLU A 199 12.63 25.35 7.77
CA GLU A 199 11.32 25.58 8.37
C GLU A 199 10.74 26.95 7.97
N GLY A 200 9.43 27.06 7.90
CA GLY A 200 8.71 28.29 7.60
C GLY A 200 7.64 28.10 6.54
N SER A 201 7.26 29.17 5.82
CA SER A 201 6.33 29.01 4.70
C SER A 201 6.96 28.13 3.60
N TRP A 202 6.13 27.54 2.74
CA TRP A 202 6.61 26.67 1.67
C TRP A 202 7.58 27.42 0.72
N GLU A 203 7.42 28.75 0.50
CA GLU A 203 8.34 29.56 -0.31
C GLU A 203 9.71 29.69 0.37
N LYS A 204 9.74 29.82 1.70
CA LYS A 204 10.99 29.87 2.46
C LYS A 204 11.74 28.54 2.36
N VAL A 205 11.04 27.42 2.49
CA VAL A 205 11.61 26.07 2.34
C VAL A 205 12.09 25.85 0.90
N SER A 206 11.31 26.23 -0.12
CA SER A 206 11.66 26.09 -1.53
C SER A 206 12.86 26.95 -1.94
N SER A 207 13.15 28.02 -1.22
CA SER A 207 14.35 28.86 -1.45
C SER A 207 15.62 28.29 -0.83
N ASN A 208 15.53 27.34 0.09
CA ASN A 208 16.66 26.73 0.77
C ASN A 208 17.35 25.70 -0.14
N ILE A 209 18.59 26.00 -0.58
CA ILE A 209 19.37 25.12 -1.45
C ILE A 209 19.69 23.77 -0.80
N LYS A 210 19.74 23.72 0.52
CA LYS A 210 20.06 22.50 1.26
C LYS A 210 18.85 21.56 1.39
N SER A 211 17.63 22.07 1.29
CA SER A 211 16.41 21.28 1.35
C SER A 211 16.17 20.53 0.04
N VAL A 212 16.20 19.21 0.08
CA VAL A 212 15.84 18.37 -1.09
C VAL A 212 14.35 18.57 -1.42
N THR A 213 13.49 18.57 -0.41
CA THR A 213 12.06 18.90 -0.55
C THR A 213 11.87 20.26 -1.21
N GLY A 214 12.60 21.27 -0.75
CA GLY A 214 12.57 22.62 -1.31
C GLY A 214 13.01 22.70 -2.78
N GLN A 215 13.98 21.89 -3.20
CA GLN A 215 14.40 21.82 -4.60
C GLN A 215 13.30 21.27 -5.51
N TYR A 216 12.53 20.28 -5.06
CA TYR A 216 11.35 19.75 -5.79
C TYR A 216 10.21 20.79 -5.78
N LEU A 217 9.85 21.35 -4.63
CA LEU A 217 8.80 22.39 -4.51
C LEU A 217 9.06 23.63 -5.37
N SER A 218 10.35 23.99 -5.58
CA SER A 218 10.75 25.11 -6.45
C SER A 218 10.84 24.75 -7.93
N GLY A 219 10.66 23.48 -8.30
CA GLY A 219 10.85 23.00 -9.67
C GLY A 219 12.32 22.96 -10.14
N LYS A 220 13.30 23.20 -9.26
CA LYS A 220 14.73 23.07 -9.59
C LYS A 220 15.14 21.62 -9.82
N GLN A 221 14.52 20.71 -9.07
CA GLN A 221 14.58 19.29 -9.32
C GLN A 221 13.21 18.80 -9.75
N VAL A 222 13.17 17.93 -10.73
CA VAL A 222 11.95 17.29 -11.22
C VAL A 222 12.24 15.82 -11.48
N VAL A 223 11.28 14.95 -11.24
CA VAL A 223 11.40 13.54 -11.64
C VAL A 223 11.39 13.48 -13.17
N PRO A 224 12.48 13.01 -13.80
CA PRO A 224 12.56 12.95 -15.26
C PRO A 224 11.59 11.91 -15.82
N TYR A 225 11.17 12.08 -17.08
CA TYR A 225 10.36 11.10 -17.79
C TYR A 225 10.87 10.88 -19.22
N PRO A 226 10.66 9.69 -19.80
CA PRO A 226 11.13 9.37 -21.14
C PRO A 226 10.47 10.23 -22.21
N SER A 227 11.27 10.81 -23.11
CA SER A 227 10.77 11.56 -24.28
C SER A 227 10.19 10.65 -25.37
N VAL A 228 10.61 9.38 -25.40
CA VAL A 228 10.13 8.37 -26.35
C VAL A 228 9.52 7.21 -25.56
N ARG A 229 8.28 6.86 -25.88
CA ARG A 229 7.58 5.74 -25.27
C ARG A 229 7.97 4.43 -25.95
N ARG A 230 8.07 3.33 -25.16
CA ARG A 230 8.38 2.01 -25.71
C ARG A 230 7.22 1.52 -26.59
N ASN A 231 7.56 0.91 -27.72
CA ASN A 231 6.55 0.28 -28.59
C ASN A 231 5.95 -0.99 -27.96
N GLY A 232 6.67 -1.62 -27.04
CA GLY A 232 6.29 -2.88 -26.43
C GLY A 232 6.43 -4.07 -27.39
N LYS A 233 5.80 -5.17 -27.02
CA LYS A 233 5.65 -6.34 -27.89
C LYS A 233 4.31 -6.22 -28.62
N ASN A 234 4.18 -6.79 -29.82
CA ASN A 234 2.89 -6.79 -30.54
C ASN A 234 1.87 -7.79 -29.95
N GLU A 235 2.00 -8.07 -28.66
CA GLU A 235 1.23 -9.04 -27.90
C GLU A 235 0.50 -8.30 -26.77
N ASN A 236 -0.73 -8.71 -26.48
CA ASN A 236 -1.55 -8.09 -25.44
C ASN A 236 -2.20 -9.18 -24.57
N ILE A 237 -2.37 -8.91 -23.29
CA ILE A 237 -3.38 -9.59 -22.49
C ILE A 237 -4.69 -8.82 -22.65
N VAL A 238 -5.77 -9.53 -22.96
CA VAL A 238 -7.08 -8.91 -23.21
C VAL A 238 -8.11 -9.51 -22.26
N ILE A 239 -8.67 -8.66 -21.39
CA ILE A 239 -9.85 -9.00 -20.60
C ILE A 239 -11.09 -8.60 -21.40
N ARG A 240 -12.08 -9.50 -21.51
CA ARG A 240 -13.38 -9.21 -22.13
C ARG A 240 -14.51 -9.43 -21.16
N GLY A 241 -15.43 -8.50 -21.13
CA GLY A 241 -16.67 -8.63 -20.39
C GLY A 241 -16.50 -8.55 -18.86
N ALA A 242 -15.56 -7.75 -18.35
CA ALA A 242 -15.38 -7.52 -16.93
C ALA A 242 -16.61 -6.85 -16.31
N LYS A 243 -17.23 -7.51 -15.30
CA LYS A 243 -18.50 -7.11 -14.67
C LYS A 243 -18.49 -7.21 -13.15
N GLU A 244 -17.35 -7.51 -12.55
CA GLU A 244 -17.27 -7.62 -11.08
C GLU A 244 -17.47 -6.24 -10.45
N ASN A 245 -18.15 -6.21 -9.32
CA ASN A 245 -18.49 -5.00 -8.58
C ASN A 245 -19.13 -3.93 -9.48
N ASN A 246 -18.50 -2.75 -9.58
CA ASN A 246 -19.00 -1.63 -10.37
C ASN A 246 -18.58 -1.65 -11.84
N LEU A 247 -17.81 -2.63 -12.31
CA LEU A 247 -17.33 -2.68 -13.70
C LEU A 247 -18.46 -2.92 -14.72
N LYS A 248 -18.51 -2.09 -15.76
CA LYS A 248 -19.61 -2.04 -16.73
C LYS A 248 -19.29 -2.79 -18.03
N ASN A 249 -19.09 -4.12 -17.94
CA ASN A 249 -18.84 -4.99 -19.10
C ASN A 249 -17.64 -4.55 -19.94
N LEU A 250 -16.51 -4.28 -19.28
CA LEU A 250 -15.33 -3.72 -19.92
C LEU A 250 -14.61 -4.72 -20.83
N THR A 251 -14.03 -4.20 -21.89
CA THR A 251 -12.96 -4.86 -22.66
C THR A 251 -11.70 -4.01 -22.53
N VAL A 252 -10.62 -4.59 -22.03
CA VAL A 252 -9.37 -3.88 -21.68
C VAL A 252 -8.18 -4.59 -22.27
N ASN A 253 -7.26 -3.83 -22.89
CA ASN A 253 -6.04 -4.33 -23.48
C ASN A 253 -4.82 -3.93 -22.64
N PHE A 254 -4.00 -4.91 -22.27
CA PHE A 254 -2.72 -4.70 -21.57
C PHE A 254 -1.58 -5.04 -22.52
N PRO A 255 -0.94 -4.06 -23.17
CA PRO A 255 0.18 -4.31 -24.09
C PRO A 255 1.40 -4.84 -23.34
N LEU A 256 1.96 -5.97 -23.79
CA LEU A 256 3.10 -6.60 -23.15
C LEU A 256 4.42 -5.87 -23.46
N GLY A 257 5.39 -5.96 -22.53
CA GLY A 257 6.68 -5.29 -22.65
C GLY A 257 6.61 -3.78 -22.45
N LYS A 258 5.61 -3.30 -21.72
CA LYS A 258 5.43 -1.87 -21.39
C LYS A 258 5.32 -1.64 -19.90
N PHE A 259 5.58 -0.39 -19.51
CA PHE A 259 5.22 0.17 -18.22
C PHE A 259 3.80 0.74 -18.33
N ILE A 260 2.84 0.12 -17.63
CA ILE A 260 1.40 0.44 -17.71
C ILE A 260 0.96 1.04 -16.38
N SER A 261 0.36 2.23 -16.39
CA SER A 261 -0.33 2.79 -15.23
C SER A 261 -1.84 2.63 -15.37
N VAL A 262 -2.48 2.10 -14.32
CA VAL A 262 -3.93 2.03 -14.19
C VAL A 262 -4.36 3.12 -13.23
N THR A 263 -5.09 4.10 -13.77
CA THR A 263 -5.41 5.36 -13.11
C THR A 263 -6.91 5.57 -12.97
N GLY A 264 -7.30 6.64 -12.32
CA GLY A 264 -8.71 7.03 -12.11
C GLY A 264 -9.01 7.31 -10.64
N VAL A 265 -10.15 7.94 -10.39
CA VAL A 265 -10.58 8.34 -9.05
C VAL A 265 -10.73 7.15 -8.10
N SER A 266 -10.75 7.40 -6.79
CA SER A 266 -10.98 6.38 -5.78
C SER A 266 -12.34 5.70 -6.00
N GLY A 267 -12.39 4.36 -5.90
CA GLY A 267 -13.61 3.59 -6.16
C GLY A 267 -14.01 3.43 -7.65
N SER A 268 -13.17 3.83 -8.62
CA SER A 268 -13.48 3.68 -10.06
C SER A 268 -13.40 2.23 -10.58
N GLY A 269 -12.91 1.27 -9.77
CA GLY A 269 -12.83 -0.15 -10.13
C GLY A 269 -11.44 -0.65 -10.49
N LYS A 270 -10.37 0.13 -10.25
CA LYS A 270 -8.97 -0.24 -10.55
C LYS A 270 -8.55 -1.56 -9.94
N SER A 271 -8.68 -1.71 -8.62
CA SER A 271 -8.29 -2.93 -7.89
C SER A 271 -9.17 -4.12 -8.31
N THR A 272 -10.46 -3.90 -8.57
CA THR A 272 -11.36 -4.93 -9.10
C THR A 272 -10.87 -5.45 -10.45
N LEU A 273 -10.48 -4.56 -11.37
CA LEU A 273 -9.99 -4.95 -12.69
C LEU A 273 -8.64 -5.68 -12.61
N ILE A 274 -7.71 -5.16 -11.81
CA ILE A 274 -6.34 -5.65 -11.77
C ILE A 274 -6.19 -6.82 -10.80
N THR A 275 -6.62 -6.65 -9.54
CA THR A 275 -6.40 -7.66 -8.50
C THR A 275 -7.43 -8.77 -8.57
N ASP A 276 -8.73 -8.43 -8.71
CA ASP A 276 -9.77 -9.46 -8.67
C ASP A 276 -9.92 -10.21 -9.99
N ILE A 277 -9.70 -9.58 -11.15
CA ILE A 277 -9.86 -10.24 -12.44
C ILE A 277 -8.52 -10.61 -13.05
N LEU A 278 -7.66 -9.64 -13.38
CA LEU A 278 -6.41 -9.89 -14.12
C LEU A 278 -5.46 -10.80 -13.34
N SER A 279 -5.14 -10.44 -12.12
CA SER A 279 -4.16 -11.18 -11.32
C SER A 279 -4.63 -12.60 -11.04
N LYS A 280 -5.87 -12.79 -10.55
CA LYS A 280 -6.41 -14.12 -10.26
C LYS A 280 -6.51 -14.99 -11.52
N SER A 281 -6.82 -14.39 -12.69
CA SER A 281 -6.83 -15.12 -13.97
C SER A 281 -5.44 -15.58 -14.38
N ILE A 282 -4.42 -14.72 -14.23
CA ILE A 282 -3.03 -15.09 -14.51
C ILE A 282 -2.54 -16.14 -13.51
N GLN A 283 -2.87 -16.00 -12.20
CA GLN A 283 -2.50 -17.00 -11.19
C GLN A 283 -3.04 -18.38 -11.51
N ASN A 284 -4.28 -18.48 -12.00
CA ASN A 284 -4.90 -19.76 -12.37
C ASN A 284 -4.20 -20.45 -13.54
N GLU A 285 -3.55 -19.70 -14.45
CA GLU A 285 -2.77 -20.28 -15.54
C GLU A 285 -1.51 -20.99 -15.01
N PHE A 286 -0.88 -20.45 -13.96
CA PHE A 286 0.39 -20.98 -13.43
C PHE A 286 0.23 -21.82 -12.17
N SER A 287 -0.91 -21.77 -11.49
CA SER A 287 -1.16 -22.47 -10.23
C SER A 287 -2.02 -23.71 -10.44
N LYS A 288 -1.72 -24.75 -9.68
CA LYS A 288 -2.61 -25.94 -9.58
C LYS A 288 -3.86 -25.65 -8.73
N ASN A 289 -3.83 -24.61 -7.91
CA ASN A 289 -4.94 -24.21 -7.06
C ASN A 289 -5.77 -23.17 -7.80
N PHE A 290 -7.02 -23.50 -8.09
CA PHE A 290 -7.93 -22.56 -8.73
C PHE A 290 -8.40 -21.52 -7.72
N ILE A 291 -8.22 -20.23 -8.06
CA ILE A 291 -8.75 -19.09 -7.32
C ILE A 291 -9.83 -18.47 -8.20
N MET A 292 -11.04 -18.30 -7.66
CA MET A 292 -12.14 -17.75 -8.44
C MET A 292 -11.86 -16.27 -8.77
N PRO A 293 -11.69 -15.92 -10.06
CA PRO A 293 -11.56 -14.53 -10.46
C PRO A 293 -12.91 -13.82 -10.42
N GLY A 294 -12.89 -12.49 -10.39
CA GLY A 294 -14.10 -11.68 -10.51
C GLY A 294 -14.87 -11.94 -11.80
N LEU A 295 -16.14 -11.56 -11.86
CA LEU A 295 -17.02 -11.81 -12.98
C LEU A 295 -16.50 -11.18 -14.28
N HIS A 296 -16.18 -12.01 -15.24
CA HIS A 296 -15.74 -11.63 -16.59
C HIS A 296 -16.09 -12.72 -17.61
N LYS A 297 -16.00 -12.40 -18.89
CA LYS A 297 -16.28 -13.36 -19.95
C LYS A 297 -15.08 -14.23 -20.32
N SER A 298 -13.93 -13.61 -20.54
CA SER A 298 -12.69 -14.32 -20.89
C SER A 298 -11.45 -13.44 -20.69
N VAL A 299 -10.30 -14.09 -20.45
CA VAL A 299 -8.97 -13.49 -20.54
C VAL A 299 -8.17 -14.25 -21.58
N SER A 300 -7.48 -13.56 -22.48
CA SER A 300 -6.66 -14.14 -23.55
C SER A 300 -5.28 -13.50 -23.58
N GLY A 301 -4.29 -14.17 -24.20
CA GLY A 301 -2.90 -13.68 -24.28
C GLY A 301 -2.03 -14.13 -23.12
N LEU A 302 -2.52 -15.04 -22.25
CA LEU A 302 -1.77 -15.54 -21.10
C LEU A 302 -0.62 -16.47 -21.52
N GLU A 303 -0.70 -17.07 -22.69
CA GLU A 303 0.34 -17.90 -23.30
C GLU A 303 1.65 -17.14 -23.59
N ASN A 304 1.60 -15.81 -23.63
CA ASN A 304 2.76 -14.95 -23.92
C ASN A 304 3.58 -14.60 -22.67
N ILE A 305 3.12 -14.99 -21.49
CA ILE A 305 3.77 -14.74 -20.21
C ILE A 305 4.17 -16.06 -19.54
N ASP A 306 5.13 -16.02 -18.63
CA ASP A 306 5.63 -17.19 -17.91
C ASP A 306 5.50 -17.08 -16.38
N LYS A 307 5.26 -15.90 -15.86
CA LYS A 307 5.20 -15.66 -14.42
C LYS A 307 4.42 -14.39 -14.08
N LEU A 308 3.69 -14.45 -12.97
CA LEU A 308 3.12 -13.29 -12.30
C LEU A 308 3.86 -13.02 -10.99
N ILE A 309 4.13 -11.75 -10.72
CA ILE A 309 4.65 -11.26 -9.45
C ILE A 309 3.74 -10.13 -8.98
N GLU A 310 3.04 -10.35 -7.89
CA GLU A 310 2.27 -9.33 -7.20
C GLU A 310 3.08 -8.75 -6.04
N ILE A 311 3.09 -7.44 -5.96
CA ILE A 311 3.78 -6.67 -4.93
C ILE A 311 2.78 -5.71 -4.31
N ASP A 312 2.23 -6.13 -3.19
CA ASP A 312 1.28 -5.39 -2.38
C ASP A 312 1.93 -4.81 -1.11
N GLN A 313 1.20 -4.00 -0.38
CA GLN A 313 1.66 -3.36 0.85
C GLN A 313 1.56 -4.28 2.09
N SER A 314 1.20 -5.55 1.93
CA SER A 314 1.14 -6.49 3.05
C SER A 314 2.51 -6.70 3.69
N PRO A 315 2.60 -6.91 5.00
CA PRO A 315 3.87 -7.13 5.68
C PRO A 315 4.66 -8.32 5.10
N ILE A 316 5.99 -8.24 5.07
CA ILE A 316 6.88 -9.34 4.66
C ILE A 316 6.92 -10.50 5.67
N GLY A 317 6.22 -10.34 6.79
CA GLY A 317 6.03 -11.34 7.83
C GLY A 317 5.28 -10.78 9.03
N ARG A 318 4.64 -11.66 9.78
CA ARG A 318 3.78 -11.30 10.92
C ARG A 318 4.48 -11.37 12.28
N THR A 319 5.75 -11.76 12.30
CA THR A 319 6.52 -11.93 13.54
C THR A 319 7.82 -11.13 13.51
N PRO A 320 8.37 -10.76 14.66
CA PRO A 320 9.67 -10.06 14.76
C PRO A 320 10.84 -10.84 14.15
N ARG A 321 10.70 -12.14 13.90
CA ARG A 321 11.71 -12.99 13.24
C ARG A 321 11.84 -12.74 11.75
N SER A 322 10.79 -12.29 11.10
CA SER A 322 10.85 -11.88 9.71
C SER A 322 11.55 -10.52 9.61
N ASN A 323 12.49 -10.39 8.69
CA ASN A 323 13.24 -9.16 8.45
C ASN A 323 13.73 -9.09 6.99
N PRO A 324 14.24 -7.96 6.51
CA PRO A 324 14.73 -7.81 5.14
C PRO A 324 15.77 -8.86 4.75
N ALA A 325 16.70 -9.21 5.64
CA ALA A 325 17.73 -10.20 5.34
C ALA A 325 17.18 -11.62 5.15
N THR A 326 16.22 -12.03 5.98
CA THR A 326 15.59 -13.37 5.84
C THR A 326 14.66 -13.42 4.63
N TYR A 327 13.91 -12.36 4.38
CA TYR A 327 12.96 -12.31 3.28
C TYR A 327 13.65 -12.28 1.91
N SER A 328 14.71 -11.51 1.75
CA SER A 328 15.51 -11.45 0.51
C SER A 328 16.33 -12.72 0.27
N GLY A 329 16.55 -13.54 1.31
CA GLY A 329 17.39 -14.74 1.26
C GLY A 329 18.89 -14.45 1.41
N VAL A 330 19.29 -13.21 1.63
CA VAL A 330 20.71 -12.87 1.85
C VAL A 330 21.23 -13.46 3.16
N PHE A 331 20.36 -13.61 4.16
CA PHE A 331 20.75 -14.15 5.46
C PHE A 331 21.27 -15.58 5.41
N ASP A 332 20.76 -16.42 4.50
CA ASP A 332 21.25 -17.78 4.31
C ASP A 332 22.70 -17.80 3.82
N GLN A 333 23.05 -16.88 2.93
CA GLN A 333 24.41 -16.73 2.44
C GLN A 333 25.35 -16.18 3.52
N ILE A 334 24.88 -15.22 4.33
CA ILE A 334 25.62 -14.69 5.46
C ILE A 334 25.89 -15.79 6.50
N ARG A 335 24.89 -16.61 6.85
CA ARG A 335 25.09 -17.74 7.77
C ARG A 335 26.11 -18.76 7.26
N ASN A 336 26.07 -19.06 5.96
CA ASN A 336 27.07 -19.92 5.33
C ASN A 336 28.47 -19.32 5.46
N LEU A 337 28.62 -18.02 5.21
CA LEU A 337 29.91 -17.31 5.33
C LEU A 337 30.48 -17.40 6.76
N PHE A 338 29.65 -17.17 7.79
CA PHE A 338 30.06 -17.31 9.19
C PHE A 338 30.47 -18.75 9.55
N SER A 339 29.81 -19.77 9.00
CA SER A 339 30.18 -21.17 9.24
C SER A 339 31.51 -21.58 8.60
N LEU A 340 32.01 -20.79 7.64
CA LEU A 340 33.30 -21.04 6.97
C LEU A 340 34.47 -20.38 7.68
N THR A 341 34.25 -19.56 8.72
CA THR A 341 35.32 -18.98 9.51
C THR A 341 36.14 -20.07 10.21
N GLU A 342 37.41 -19.79 10.45
CA GLU A 342 38.34 -20.75 11.08
C GLU A 342 37.83 -21.18 12.46
N GLU A 343 37.40 -20.23 13.28
CA GLU A 343 36.86 -20.51 14.61
C GLU A 343 35.57 -21.35 14.57
N SER A 344 34.68 -21.10 13.60
CA SER A 344 33.48 -21.93 13.41
C SER A 344 33.83 -23.38 13.05
N LYS A 345 34.83 -23.57 12.20
CA LYS A 345 35.31 -24.93 11.81
C LYS A 345 35.90 -25.66 13.00
N ILE A 346 36.72 -25.00 13.81
CA ILE A 346 37.32 -25.58 15.03
C ILE A 346 36.23 -26.02 16.00
N ARG A 347 35.18 -25.23 16.18
CA ARG A 347 34.06 -25.54 17.09
C ARG A 347 32.98 -26.42 16.45
N GLY A 348 33.12 -26.82 15.18
CA GLY A 348 32.13 -27.62 14.46
C GLY A 348 30.81 -26.90 14.20
N TYR A 349 30.80 -25.57 14.12
CA TYR A 349 29.60 -24.78 13.93
C TYR A 349 29.16 -24.80 12.47
N LYS A 350 27.93 -25.28 12.24
CA LYS A 350 27.26 -25.31 10.93
C LYS A 350 26.41 -24.05 10.71
N PRO A 351 25.93 -23.76 9.49
CA PRO A 351 25.08 -22.58 9.22
C PRO A 351 23.85 -22.43 10.13
N GLY A 352 23.31 -23.57 10.63
CA GLY A 352 22.21 -23.57 11.60
C GLY A 352 22.54 -22.90 12.93
N ARG A 353 23.81 -22.91 13.37
CA ARG A 353 24.26 -22.22 14.58
C ARG A 353 23.99 -20.72 14.53
N PHE A 354 24.10 -20.14 13.34
CA PHE A 354 23.91 -18.71 13.08
C PHE A 354 22.46 -18.33 12.74
N SER A 355 21.51 -19.26 12.93
CA SER A 355 20.08 -19.00 12.77
C SER A 355 19.44 -18.69 14.12
N PHE A 356 18.74 -17.57 14.21
CA PHE A 356 17.93 -17.25 15.39
C PHE A 356 16.59 -18.00 15.44
N ASN A 357 16.24 -18.78 14.40
CA ASN A 357 15.00 -19.55 14.33
C ASN A 357 15.12 -20.96 14.92
N VAL A 358 16.33 -21.51 15.02
CA VAL A 358 16.57 -22.86 15.51
C VAL A 358 17.38 -22.86 16.81
N PRO A 359 17.16 -23.85 17.69
CA PRO A 359 17.95 -23.98 18.93
C PRO A 359 19.45 -24.15 18.68
N GLY A 360 20.25 -23.82 19.69
CA GLY A 360 21.70 -24.04 19.70
C GLY A 360 22.52 -22.75 19.63
N GLY A 361 22.19 -21.80 18.73
CA GLY A 361 22.92 -20.53 18.64
C GLY A 361 22.10 -19.30 19.06
N ARG A 362 20.82 -19.43 19.15
CA ARG A 362 19.91 -18.36 19.55
C ARG A 362 19.87 -18.14 21.07
N CYS A 363 19.43 -17.00 21.49
CA CYS A 363 19.02 -16.77 22.87
C CYS A 363 17.78 -17.64 23.16
N GLU A 364 17.86 -18.54 24.13
CA GLU A 364 16.74 -19.42 24.45
C GLU A 364 15.67 -18.72 25.31
N PHE A 365 15.97 -17.62 25.97
CA PHE A 365 15.01 -16.85 26.75
C PHE A 365 13.96 -16.21 25.84
N CYS A 366 14.36 -15.41 24.85
CA CYS A 366 13.45 -14.84 23.85
C CYS A 366 13.23 -15.77 22.63
N LYS A 367 13.82 -16.96 22.63
CA LYS A 367 13.75 -17.94 21.53
C LYS A 367 14.15 -17.36 20.16
N GLY A 368 15.04 -16.35 20.17
CA GLY A 368 15.53 -15.69 18.96
C GLY A 368 14.72 -14.50 18.47
N ASP A 369 13.67 -14.07 19.17
CA ASP A 369 12.88 -12.90 18.80
C ASP A 369 13.62 -11.58 19.05
N GLY A 370 14.55 -11.56 20.02
CA GLY A 370 15.25 -10.36 20.47
C GLY A 370 14.40 -9.49 21.40
N ASN A 371 13.10 -9.69 21.39
CA ASN A 371 12.11 -9.00 22.21
C ASN A 371 11.22 -10.02 22.92
N ILE A 372 10.58 -9.58 24.00
CA ILE A 372 9.56 -10.32 24.73
C ILE A 372 8.22 -9.66 24.45
N LYS A 373 7.25 -10.43 24.00
CA LYS A 373 5.88 -9.98 23.79
C LYS A 373 5.16 -9.91 25.13
N VAL A 374 4.67 -8.74 25.50
CA VAL A 374 3.78 -8.54 26.65
C VAL A 374 2.37 -8.38 26.10
N GLU A 375 1.52 -9.39 26.33
CA GLU A 375 0.14 -9.39 25.88
C GLU A 375 -0.71 -8.46 26.76
N MET A 376 -1.35 -7.49 26.12
CA MET A 376 -2.21 -6.51 26.75
C MET A 376 -3.67 -6.77 26.34
N TYR A 377 -4.49 -7.32 27.22
CA TYR A 377 -5.87 -7.78 26.91
C TYR A 377 -6.78 -6.75 26.22
N PHE A 378 -6.58 -5.46 26.46
CA PHE A 378 -7.41 -4.38 25.92
C PHE A 378 -6.62 -3.34 25.09
N LEU A 379 -5.31 -3.49 24.98
CA LEU A 379 -4.41 -2.60 24.25
C LEU A 379 -3.57 -3.43 23.27
N PRO A 380 -2.96 -2.80 22.25
CA PRO A 380 -2.01 -3.48 21.39
C PRO A 380 -0.87 -4.09 22.20
N ASP A 381 -0.42 -5.28 21.79
CA ASP A 381 0.69 -5.97 22.41
C ASP A 381 1.97 -5.11 22.40
N ILE A 382 2.71 -5.10 23.50
CA ILE A 382 3.96 -4.37 23.63
C ILE A 382 5.14 -5.34 23.50
N TYR A 383 6.16 -4.92 22.76
CA TYR A 383 7.40 -5.67 22.62
C TYR A 383 8.52 -4.98 23.40
N VAL A 384 9.03 -5.65 24.44
CA VAL A 384 10.14 -5.17 25.29
C VAL A 384 11.42 -5.89 24.88
N VAL A 385 12.53 -5.17 24.83
CA VAL A 385 13.85 -5.75 24.52
C VAL A 385 14.17 -6.86 25.52
N CYS A 386 14.68 -7.99 25.05
CA CYS A 386 15.07 -9.12 25.89
C CYS A 386 16.29 -8.77 26.74
N ASP A 387 16.18 -8.83 28.07
CA ASP A 387 17.24 -8.47 29.02
C ASP A 387 18.46 -9.42 28.91
N GLU A 388 18.25 -10.69 28.55
CA GLU A 388 19.33 -11.69 28.44
C GLU A 388 20.24 -11.43 27.23
N CYS A 389 19.68 -11.13 26.08
CA CYS A 389 20.46 -10.95 24.87
C CYS A 389 20.55 -9.49 24.41
N ASN A 390 19.94 -8.55 25.12
CA ASN A 390 19.88 -7.13 24.77
C ASN A 390 19.52 -6.88 23.29
N GLY A 391 18.52 -7.63 22.79
CA GLY A 391 18.03 -7.51 21.43
C GLY A 391 18.88 -8.22 20.36
N THR A 392 20.04 -8.79 20.70
CA THR A 392 20.96 -9.42 19.73
C THR A 392 20.45 -10.75 19.14
N ARG A 393 19.46 -11.39 19.79
CA ARG A 393 18.82 -12.67 19.37
C ARG A 393 19.68 -13.93 19.58
N TYR A 394 20.96 -13.81 19.91
CA TYR A 394 21.92 -14.91 20.01
C TYR A 394 22.50 -15.06 21.39
N ASN A 395 23.05 -16.24 21.67
CA ASN A 395 23.85 -16.48 22.87
C ASN A 395 25.29 -15.97 22.67
N SER A 396 26.02 -15.80 23.79
CA SER A 396 27.36 -15.25 23.80
C SER A 396 28.38 -16.06 22.99
N GLU A 397 28.24 -17.40 22.99
CA GLU A 397 29.14 -18.29 22.20
C GLU A 397 29.00 -18.05 20.68
N THR A 398 27.79 -17.83 20.17
CA THR A 398 27.57 -17.50 18.76
C THR A 398 28.08 -16.11 18.43
N LEU A 399 27.90 -15.15 19.35
CA LEU A 399 28.38 -13.77 19.20
C LEU A 399 29.92 -13.66 19.26
N SER A 400 30.62 -14.64 19.86
CA SER A 400 32.09 -14.65 19.88
C SER A 400 32.69 -14.89 18.48
N ILE A 401 31.95 -15.51 17.56
CA ILE A 401 32.42 -15.75 16.20
C ILE A 401 32.39 -14.44 15.39
N ARG A 402 33.53 -14.08 14.81
CA ARG A 402 33.67 -12.86 14.02
C ARG A 402 34.13 -13.14 12.59
N TRP A 403 33.54 -12.39 11.65
CA TRP A 403 33.97 -12.33 10.27
C TRP A 403 34.31 -10.88 9.93
N LYS A 404 35.53 -10.62 9.47
CA LYS A 404 36.08 -9.25 9.27
C LYS A 404 35.86 -8.31 10.46
N GLY A 405 35.91 -8.83 11.69
CA GLY A 405 35.71 -8.06 12.91
C GLY A 405 34.27 -7.94 13.37
N TYR A 406 33.28 -8.30 12.56
CA TYR A 406 31.84 -8.22 12.87
C TYR A 406 31.31 -9.57 13.34
N ASN A 407 30.46 -9.59 14.37
CA ASN A 407 29.64 -10.75 14.70
C ASN A 407 28.32 -10.74 13.93
N ILE A 408 27.55 -11.83 14.01
CA ILE A 408 26.31 -12.00 13.24
C ILE A 408 25.22 -10.98 13.62
N ALA A 409 25.14 -10.55 14.87
CA ALA A 409 24.17 -9.56 15.33
C ALA A 409 24.55 -8.15 14.87
N GLU A 410 25.83 -7.80 14.88
CA GLU A 410 26.34 -6.53 14.33
C GLU A 410 26.02 -6.42 12.84
N ILE A 411 26.14 -7.51 12.07
CA ILE A 411 25.73 -7.55 10.65
C ILE A 411 24.21 -7.33 10.50
N LEU A 412 23.38 -7.98 11.30
CA LEU A 412 21.93 -7.76 11.27
C LEU A 412 21.53 -6.34 11.66
N ASN A 413 22.28 -5.71 12.55
CA ASN A 413 22.05 -4.32 12.98
C ASN A 413 22.64 -3.28 12.02
N SER A 414 23.47 -3.67 11.05
CA SER A 414 23.98 -2.75 10.04
C SER A 414 22.87 -2.32 9.08
N THR A 415 22.93 -1.07 8.62
CA THR A 415 22.08 -0.59 7.54
C THR A 415 22.45 -1.27 6.22
N VAL A 416 21.54 -1.25 5.26
CA VAL A 416 21.80 -1.76 3.90
C VAL A 416 23.03 -1.07 3.30
N GLU A 417 23.17 0.26 3.45
CA GLU A 417 24.32 1.04 2.98
C GLU A 417 25.64 0.54 3.61
N ASN A 418 25.67 0.39 4.93
CA ASN A 418 26.87 -0.10 5.62
C ASN A 418 27.20 -1.54 5.24
N ALA A 419 26.18 -2.37 5.04
CA ALA A 419 26.34 -3.75 4.62
C ALA A 419 26.94 -3.87 3.21
N LEU A 420 26.64 -2.96 2.28
CA LEU A 420 27.30 -2.92 0.97
C LEU A 420 28.81 -2.79 1.09
N ASN A 421 29.30 -1.91 1.98
CA ASN A 421 30.73 -1.73 2.21
C ASN A 421 31.37 -2.98 2.86
N ILE A 422 30.67 -3.59 3.84
CA ILE A 422 31.15 -4.80 4.53
C ILE A 422 31.30 -5.98 3.55
N PHE A 423 30.32 -6.15 2.65
CA PHE A 423 30.24 -7.29 1.73
C PHE A 423 30.71 -6.98 0.30
N GLU A 424 31.45 -5.89 0.05
CA GLU A 424 31.93 -5.49 -1.25
C GLU A 424 32.60 -6.65 -2.03
N ASN A 425 33.43 -7.46 -1.34
CA ASN A 425 34.15 -8.60 -1.90
C ASN A 425 33.38 -9.92 -1.81
N GLN A 426 32.06 -9.90 -1.62
CA GLN A 426 31.17 -11.09 -1.59
C GLN A 426 30.07 -10.95 -2.66
N PRO A 427 30.35 -11.26 -3.95
CA PRO A 427 29.45 -10.91 -5.07
C PRO A 427 28.02 -11.41 -4.92
N SER A 428 27.81 -12.58 -4.35
CA SER A 428 26.47 -13.17 -4.18
C SER A 428 25.65 -12.43 -3.11
N ILE A 429 26.29 -12.02 -2.01
CA ILE A 429 25.67 -11.25 -0.92
C ILE A 429 25.47 -9.80 -1.39
N TYR A 430 26.53 -9.19 -1.94
CA TYR A 430 26.52 -7.81 -2.44
C TYR A 430 25.38 -7.57 -3.42
N ARG A 431 25.18 -8.47 -4.39
CA ARG A 431 24.12 -8.36 -5.40
C ARG A 431 22.72 -8.23 -4.77
N ILE A 432 22.42 -9.03 -3.73
CA ILE A 432 21.11 -8.99 -3.08
C ILE A 432 20.97 -7.71 -2.25
N ILE A 433 22.01 -7.32 -1.51
CA ILE A 433 21.99 -6.08 -0.71
C ILE A 433 21.87 -4.87 -1.63
N LYS A 434 22.56 -4.88 -2.78
CA LYS A 434 22.46 -3.80 -3.78
C LYS A 434 21.05 -3.62 -4.32
N THR A 435 20.27 -4.69 -4.52
CA THR A 435 18.86 -4.53 -4.91
C THR A 435 17.99 -3.87 -3.83
N LEU A 436 18.32 -4.01 -2.55
CA LEU A 436 17.65 -3.28 -1.47
C LEU A 436 18.01 -1.79 -1.50
N ASP A 437 19.26 -1.46 -1.79
CA ASP A 437 19.72 -0.08 -1.97
C ASP A 437 19.09 0.58 -3.20
N ASP A 438 19.05 -0.13 -4.32
CA ASP A 438 18.47 0.35 -5.59
C ASP A 438 16.99 0.75 -5.46
N VAL A 439 16.24 0.08 -4.58
CA VAL A 439 14.83 0.43 -4.30
C VAL A 439 14.66 1.51 -3.23
N GLY A 440 15.74 2.20 -2.83
CA GLY A 440 15.69 3.30 -1.87
C GLY A 440 15.60 2.87 -0.41
N LEU A 441 16.08 1.66 -0.06
CA LEU A 441 16.08 1.12 1.31
C LEU A 441 17.47 1.13 1.96
N SER A 442 18.34 2.07 1.59
CA SER A 442 19.72 2.19 2.10
C SER A 442 19.80 2.29 3.61
N TYR A 443 18.79 2.95 4.21
CA TYR A 443 18.75 3.31 5.64
C TYR A 443 18.21 2.20 6.55
N ILE A 444 17.45 1.24 6.05
CA ILE A 444 16.89 0.17 6.89
C ILE A 444 17.98 -0.80 7.36
N LYS A 445 17.81 -1.37 8.57
CA LYS A 445 18.70 -2.40 9.06
C LYS A 445 18.36 -3.76 8.45
N LEU A 446 19.37 -4.56 8.12
CA LEU A 446 19.17 -5.90 7.55
C LEU A 446 18.29 -6.80 8.45
N GLY A 447 18.44 -6.68 9.77
CA GLY A 447 17.68 -7.42 10.77
C GLY A 447 16.46 -6.70 11.34
N GLN A 448 16.03 -5.57 10.75
CA GLN A 448 14.85 -4.82 11.20
C GLN A 448 13.60 -5.71 11.16
N ALA A 449 12.85 -5.74 12.26
CA ALA A 449 11.67 -6.59 12.35
C ALA A 449 10.62 -6.18 11.30
N ALA A 450 10.02 -7.15 10.62
CA ALA A 450 9.00 -6.90 9.59
C ALA A 450 7.79 -6.10 10.11
N THR A 451 7.50 -6.24 11.40
CA THR A 451 6.40 -5.53 12.07
C THR A 451 6.66 -4.03 12.30
N THR A 452 7.89 -3.58 12.11
CA THR A 452 8.31 -2.17 12.24
C THR A 452 8.51 -1.48 10.90
N LEU A 453 8.37 -2.22 9.80
CA LEU A 453 8.43 -1.67 8.46
C LEU A 453 7.09 -1.03 8.08
N SER A 454 7.14 0.12 7.42
CA SER A 454 5.95 0.69 6.78
C SER A 454 5.47 -0.19 5.62
N GLY A 455 4.21 -0.02 5.18
CA GLY A 455 3.67 -0.76 4.03
C GLY A 455 4.52 -0.58 2.78
N GLY A 456 4.96 0.64 2.49
CA GLY A 456 5.84 0.94 1.36
C GLY A 456 7.24 0.32 1.48
N GLU A 457 7.84 0.29 2.67
CA GLU A 457 9.12 -0.40 2.91
C GLU A 457 8.99 -1.91 2.68
N ALA A 458 7.93 -2.53 3.22
CA ALA A 458 7.65 -3.95 3.02
C ALA A 458 7.49 -4.28 1.52
N GLN A 459 6.78 -3.45 0.78
CA GLN A 459 6.59 -3.58 -0.67
C GLN A 459 7.91 -3.49 -1.43
N ARG A 460 8.78 -2.53 -1.09
CA ARG A 460 10.11 -2.39 -1.71
C ARG A 460 11.04 -3.55 -1.38
N VAL A 461 10.98 -4.13 -0.18
CA VAL A 461 11.72 -5.37 0.15
C VAL A 461 11.25 -6.53 -0.73
N LYS A 462 9.94 -6.66 -0.98
CA LYS A 462 9.40 -7.65 -1.92
C LYS A 462 9.94 -7.44 -3.33
N LEU A 463 9.93 -6.19 -3.81
CA LEU A 463 10.46 -5.82 -5.11
C LEU A 463 11.95 -6.15 -5.24
N ALA A 464 12.77 -5.77 -4.25
CA ALA A 464 14.20 -6.07 -4.22
C ALA A 464 14.50 -7.57 -4.34
N LYS A 465 13.72 -8.41 -3.63
CA LYS A 465 13.84 -9.87 -3.73
C LYS A 465 13.62 -10.38 -5.16
N GLU A 466 12.60 -9.87 -5.84
CA GLU A 466 12.31 -10.30 -7.22
C GLU A 466 13.36 -9.78 -8.22
N LEU A 467 13.87 -8.56 -8.02
CA LEU A 467 14.96 -7.99 -8.82
C LEU A 467 16.26 -8.80 -8.71
N SER A 468 16.52 -9.39 -7.55
CA SER A 468 17.71 -10.23 -7.34
C SER A 468 17.70 -11.54 -8.15
N LYS A 469 16.53 -11.94 -8.68
CA LYS A 469 16.35 -13.15 -9.47
C LYS A 469 16.67 -12.90 -10.95
N ARG A 470 16.93 -14.00 -11.68
CA ARG A 470 17.12 -13.94 -13.14
C ARG A 470 15.78 -13.64 -13.83
N SER A 471 15.75 -12.62 -14.67
CA SER A 471 14.59 -12.28 -15.49
C SER A 471 14.52 -13.16 -16.74
N THR A 472 13.31 -13.56 -17.11
CA THR A 472 13.00 -14.26 -18.37
C THR A 472 12.58 -13.33 -19.48
N GLY A 473 12.20 -12.08 -19.13
CA GLY A 473 11.65 -11.11 -20.08
C GLY A 473 10.17 -11.33 -20.45
N LYS A 474 9.49 -12.28 -19.78
CA LYS A 474 8.06 -12.59 -19.99
C LYS A 474 7.24 -12.51 -18.69
N THR A 475 7.81 -11.93 -17.65
CA THR A 475 7.14 -11.79 -16.36
C THR A 475 6.23 -10.58 -16.34
N VAL A 476 5.02 -10.72 -15.80
CA VAL A 476 4.11 -9.61 -15.47
C VAL A 476 4.30 -9.27 -13.99
N TYR A 477 4.62 -8.02 -13.72
CA TYR A 477 4.67 -7.43 -12.38
C TYR A 477 3.43 -6.59 -12.18
N ILE A 478 2.71 -6.80 -11.08
CA ILE A 478 1.59 -5.97 -10.64
C ILE A 478 1.96 -5.33 -9.31
N LEU A 479 1.92 -4.01 -9.26
CA LEU A 479 2.22 -3.21 -8.06
C LEU A 479 1.00 -2.35 -7.72
N ASP A 480 0.63 -2.35 -6.45
CA ASP A 480 -0.47 -1.52 -5.94
C ASP A 480 0.09 -0.36 -5.13
N GLU A 481 -0.08 0.85 -5.65
CA GLU A 481 0.39 2.12 -5.08
C GLU A 481 1.83 2.09 -4.55
N PRO A 482 2.83 1.76 -5.41
CA PRO A 482 4.20 1.55 -4.96
C PRO A 482 4.92 2.82 -4.48
N THR A 483 4.35 4.01 -4.67
CA THR A 483 4.92 5.28 -4.21
C THR A 483 4.41 5.73 -2.85
N THR A 484 3.56 4.94 -2.20
CA THR A 484 3.05 5.25 -0.86
C THR A 484 4.19 5.49 0.14
N GLY A 485 4.15 6.63 0.84
CA GLY A 485 5.16 7.01 1.83
C GLY A 485 6.55 7.32 1.24
N LEU A 486 6.64 7.66 -0.04
CA LEU A 486 7.90 8.01 -0.70
C LEU A 486 8.06 9.51 -0.89
N HIS A 487 9.22 10.00 -0.49
CA HIS A 487 9.67 11.32 -0.91
C HIS A 487 9.99 11.32 -2.43
N PHE A 488 9.87 12.48 -3.10
CA PHE A 488 10.12 12.65 -4.54
C PHE A 488 11.43 12.01 -5.04
N ALA A 489 12.51 12.16 -4.27
CA ALA A 489 13.81 11.56 -4.61
C ALA A 489 13.79 10.02 -4.61
N ASP A 490 12.99 9.40 -3.74
CA ASP A 490 12.86 7.95 -3.68
C ASP A 490 11.90 7.43 -4.75
N VAL A 491 10.91 8.24 -5.16
CA VAL A 491 10.05 7.96 -6.33
C VAL A 491 10.91 7.84 -7.58
N GLN A 492 11.90 8.72 -7.76
CA GLN A 492 12.82 8.64 -8.90
C GLN A 492 13.60 7.31 -8.91
N LYS A 493 14.19 6.90 -7.78
CA LYS A 493 14.91 5.61 -7.67
C LYS A 493 14.00 4.42 -7.98
N LEU A 494 12.77 4.44 -7.47
CA LEU A 494 11.79 3.40 -7.77
C LEU A 494 11.49 3.32 -9.27
N LEU A 495 11.29 4.47 -9.93
CA LEU A 495 11.03 4.53 -11.36
C LEU A 495 12.19 3.97 -12.19
N GLU A 496 13.44 4.27 -11.83
CA GLU A 496 14.63 3.71 -12.49
C GLU A 496 14.60 2.17 -12.44
N VAL A 497 14.21 1.62 -11.29
CA VAL A 497 14.07 0.17 -11.10
C VAL A 497 12.93 -0.41 -11.96
N LEU A 498 11.76 0.24 -11.98
CA LEU A 498 10.63 -0.21 -12.78
C LEU A 498 10.95 -0.16 -14.28
N HIS A 499 11.62 0.88 -14.74
CA HIS A 499 12.11 0.98 -16.12
C HIS A 499 13.10 -0.13 -16.46
N MET A 500 14.03 -0.43 -15.56
CA MET A 500 15.00 -1.53 -15.75
C MET A 500 14.30 -2.90 -15.88
N LEU A 501 13.19 -3.13 -15.17
CA LEU A 501 12.39 -4.34 -15.35
C LEU A 501 11.77 -4.42 -16.74
N VAL A 502 11.19 -3.31 -17.23
CA VAL A 502 10.57 -3.25 -18.55
C VAL A 502 11.63 -3.39 -19.66
N ASP A 503 12.79 -2.75 -19.51
CA ASP A 503 13.91 -2.84 -20.48
C ASP A 503 14.45 -4.27 -20.63
N LYS A 504 14.28 -5.12 -19.60
CA LYS A 504 14.54 -6.57 -19.67
C LYS A 504 13.42 -7.36 -20.38
N GLY A 505 12.42 -6.69 -20.97
CA GLY A 505 11.33 -7.29 -21.73
C GLY A 505 10.10 -7.69 -20.91
N ASN A 506 10.06 -7.40 -19.60
CA ASN A 506 8.91 -7.69 -18.75
C ASN A 506 7.80 -6.65 -18.93
N THR A 507 6.62 -6.97 -18.43
CA THR A 507 5.48 -6.04 -18.34
C THR A 507 5.33 -5.60 -16.90
N VAL A 508 5.22 -4.30 -16.66
CA VAL A 508 4.99 -3.73 -15.33
C VAL A 508 3.65 -3.01 -15.37
N ILE A 509 2.74 -3.40 -14.49
CA ILE A 509 1.41 -2.80 -14.33
C ILE A 509 1.37 -2.19 -12.92
N VAL A 510 1.12 -0.90 -12.81
CA VAL A 510 0.98 -0.20 -11.53
C VAL A 510 -0.41 0.39 -11.40
N ILE A 511 -1.04 0.23 -10.25
CA ILE A 511 -2.20 1.02 -9.85
C ILE A 511 -1.62 2.26 -9.16
N GLU A 512 -1.87 3.46 -9.68
CA GLU A 512 -1.22 4.66 -9.18
C GLU A 512 -2.04 5.94 -9.31
N HIS A 513 -1.76 6.86 -8.38
CA HIS A 513 -2.30 8.22 -8.35
C HIS A 513 -1.21 9.29 -8.47
N ASN A 514 0.05 8.91 -8.23
CA ASN A 514 1.20 9.80 -8.32
C ASN A 514 1.47 10.19 -9.78
N LEU A 515 1.41 11.49 -10.07
CA LEU A 515 1.59 12.03 -11.42
C LEU A 515 2.99 11.78 -11.97
N ASP A 516 4.02 11.72 -11.12
CA ASP A 516 5.38 11.42 -11.55
C ASP A 516 5.51 9.99 -12.09
N VAL A 517 4.80 9.03 -11.49
CA VAL A 517 4.72 7.66 -12.01
C VAL A 517 3.90 7.61 -13.28
N ILE A 518 2.74 8.25 -13.29
CA ILE A 518 1.82 8.24 -14.43
C ILE A 518 2.49 8.85 -15.67
N LYS A 519 3.19 9.99 -15.53
CA LYS A 519 3.92 10.60 -16.66
C LYS A 519 5.08 9.74 -17.16
N ASN A 520 5.60 8.83 -16.34
CA ASN A 520 6.69 7.91 -16.68
C ASN A 520 6.22 6.64 -17.40
N SER A 521 4.93 6.31 -17.39
CA SER A 521 4.41 5.09 -18.02
C SER A 521 4.41 5.16 -19.56
N ASP A 522 4.53 4.01 -20.21
CA ASP A 522 4.41 3.88 -21.67
C ASP A 522 2.95 3.85 -22.11
N TRP A 523 2.07 3.39 -21.21
CA TRP A 523 0.63 3.22 -21.48
C TRP A 523 -0.18 3.50 -20.21
N ILE A 524 -1.30 4.15 -20.36
CA ILE A 524 -2.25 4.44 -19.29
C ILE A 524 -3.59 3.80 -19.62
N ILE A 525 -4.23 3.23 -18.60
CA ILE A 525 -5.63 2.78 -18.62
C ILE A 525 -6.34 3.59 -17.53
N ASP A 526 -7.18 4.54 -17.94
CA ASP A 526 -7.86 5.46 -17.03
C ASP A 526 -9.31 5.07 -16.84
N LEU A 527 -9.69 4.77 -15.59
CA LEU A 527 -11.04 4.35 -15.21
C LEU A 527 -11.79 5.50 -14.53
N GLY A 528 -13.09 5.55 -14.78
CA GLY A 528 -13.97 6.57 -14.19
C GLY A 528 -15.38 6.50 -14.73
N PRO A 529 -16.06 7.65 -14.88
CA PRO A 529 -15.62 9.04 -14.58
C PRO A 529 -15.57 9.34 -13.07
N GLU A 530 -16.40 8.68 -12.27
CA GLU A 530 -16.51 8.82 -10.80
C GLU A 530 -16.21 7.49 -10.12
N GLY A 531 -16.31 7.44 -8.79
CA GLY A 531 -16.28 6.22 -7.99
C GLY A 531 -17.66 5.56 -7.86
N GLY A 532 -17.70 4.31 -7.36
CA GLY A 532 -18.93 3.57 -7.10
C GLY A 532 -19.75 3.26 -8.38
N GLU A 533 -21.07 3.38 -8.30
CA GLU A 533 -21.97 3.04 -9.41
C GLU A 533 -21.77 3.91 -10.66
N ASN A 534 -21.33 5.15 -10.50
CA ASN A 534 -21.04 6.06 -11.60
C ASN A 534 -19.64 5.85 -12.23
N GLY A 535 -18.85 4.95 -11.64
CA GLY A 535 -17.56 4.52 -12.16
C GLY A 535 -17.63 3.28 -13.05
N GLY A 536 -16.53 2.55 -13.12
CA GLY A 536 -16.47 1.24 -13.76
C GLY A 536 -16.46 1.26 -15.27
N THR A 537 -16.09 2.39 -15.89
CA THR A 537 -15.90 2.51 -17.35
C THR A 537 -14.47 2.95 -17.68
N ILE A 538 -14.00 2.64 -18.88
CA ILE A 538 -12.71 3.14 -19.36
C ILE A 538 -12.97 4.53 -19.97
N ILE A 539 -12.29 5.53 -19.42
CA ILE A 539 -12.35 6.92 -19.90
C ILE A 539 -11.34 7.13 -21.03
N GLY A 540 -10.21 6.44 -20.96
CA GLY A 540 -9.19 6.49 -22.01
C GLY A 540 -8.13 5.43 -21.85
N GLU A 541 -7.56 5.02 -22.98
CA GLU A 541 -6.38 4.16 -23.06
C GLU A 541 -5.36 4.81 -24.02
N GLY A 542 -4.08 4.78 -23.68
CA GLY A 542 -3.04 5.32 -24.55
C GLY A 542 -1.81 5.82 -23.83
N THR A 543 -0.97 6.56 -24.54
CA THR A 543 0.22 7.21 -23.94
C THR A 543 -0.18 8.37 -23.04
N PRO A 544 0.68 8.77 -22.08
CA PRO A 544 0.44 9.94 -21.24
C PRO A 544 0.04 11.20 -22.03
N GLU A 545 0.68 11.41 -23.19
CA GLU A 545 0.41 12.56 -24.06
C GLU A 545 -0.98 12.48 -24.73
N SER A 546 -1.49 11.27 -24.97
CA SER A 546 -2.85 11.08 -25.50
C SER A 546 -3.92 11.28 -24.42
N ILE A 547 -3.69 10.76 -23.22
CA ILE A 547 -4.61 10.90 -22.09
C ILE A 547 -4.70 12.36 -21.64
N SER A 548 -3.59 13.11 -21.64
CA SER A 548 -3.58 14.54 -21.29
C SER A 548 -4.45 15.42 -22.20
N LYS A 549 -4.79 14.94 -23.40
CA LYS A 549 -5.69 15.61 -24.34
C LYS A 549 -7.16 15.20 -24.18
N ASN A 550 -7.43 14.15 -23.40
CA ASN A 550 -8.78 13.66 -23.18
C ASN A 550 -9.52 14.56 -22.18
N LYS A 551 -10.56 15.27 -22.65
CA LYS A 551 -11.35 16.21 -21.83
C LYS A 551 -12.17 15.54 -20.72
N PHE A 552 -12.45 14.24 -20.84
CA PHE A 552 -13.24 13.48 -19.88
C PHE A 552 -12.38 12.84 -18.79
N SER A 553 -11.06 12.80 -18.97
CA SER A 553 -10.11 12.23 -18.01
C SER A 553 -9.73 13.28 -16.96
N LEU A 554 -10.08 13.01 -15.71
CA LEU A 554 -9.61 13.82 -14.57
C LEU A 554 -8.10 13.67 -14.40
N THR A 555 -7.58 12.46 -14.51
CA THR A 555 -6.13 12.18 -14.52
C THR A 555 -5.45 12.95 -15.65
N GLY A 556 -6.02 12.96 -16.85
CA GLY A 556 -5.50 13.67 -18.01
C GLY A 556 -5.42 15.19 -17.81
N LYS A 557 -6.38 15.77 -17.10
CA LYS A 557 -6.38 17.20 -16.76
C LYS A 557 -5.13 17.57 -15.93
N HIS A 558 -4.88 16.87 -14.84
CA HIS A 558 -3.70 17.11 -13.99
C HIS A 558 -2.39 16.75 -14.69
N LEU A 559 -2.38 15.64 -15.44
CA LEU A 559 -1.22 15.20 -16.22
C LEU A 559 -0.78 16.25 -17.26
N LYS A 560 -1.72 16.99 -17.86
CA LYS A 560 -1.42 18.06 -18.81
C LYS A 560 -0.59 19.18 -18.20
N GLU A 561 -0.84 19.53 -16.95
CA GLU A 561 -0.10 20.57 -16.22
C GLU A 561 1.35 20.14 -16.02
N VAL A 562 1.55 18.91 -15.58
CA VAL A 562 2.89 18.34 -15.31
C VAL A 562 3.70 18.14 -16.59
N LEU A 563 3.08 17.66 -17.69
CA LEU A 563 3.76 17.46 -18.98
C LEU A 563 4.15 18.79 -19.67
N ASN A 564 3.42 19.88 -19.40
CA ASN A 564 3.71 21.20 -19.97
C ASN A 564 4.74 22.00 -19.12
N GLY A 565 5.32 21.43 -18.09
CA GLY A 565 6.30 22.09 -17.23
C GLY A 565 5.71 23.23 -16.38
N LYS A 566 4.41 23.23 -16.15
CA LYS A 566 3.74 24.11 -15.20
C LYS A 566 3.55 23.31 -13.90
N ASN A 567 4.57 23.29 -13.07
CA ASN A 567 4.44 22.95 -11.66
C ASN A 567 4.37 24.24 -10.86
#